data_ad42adc01ace961dc919301b6069d30b
#
_entry.id   ad42adc01ace961dc919301b6069d30b
#
_cell.length_a   1.000
_cell.length_b   1.000
_cell.length_c   1.000
_cell.angle_alpha   90.00
_cell.angle_beta   90.00
_cell.angle_gamma   90.00
#
_symmetry.space_group_name_H-M   'P 1'
#
loop_
_entity.id
_entity.type
_entity.pdbx_description
1 polymer ?
#
loop_
_entity_poly.entity_id
_entity_poly.type
_entity_poly.pdbx_seq_one_letter_code
_entity_poly.pdbx_strand_id
1 'polypeptide(L)'
;MPNLHCEAITFPSSDGKHTSSAFLYTVPGQPVRAVLQLSHGMCEYVRRYAPMAEFYAAHGIALAGNDHLGHGDTAQAGEHGHYGEPNGRCHLLNDLHTMNRILHERFPDTPIILYGHSMGSFYARWYAEKWPESITRWSFPARRPQPYECRRPAAGRADCPRQGAALCLAADGQAELRQLLQ
;
A
#
# COMPACT_ATOMS: atom_id res chain seq x y z
N MET A 1 -7.50 -6.88 25.61
CA MET A 1 -7.08 -6.59 24.23
C MET A 1 -5.67 -6.09 24.26
N PRO A 2 -4.80 -6.44 23.32
CA PRO A 2 -3.45 -5.90 23.31
C PRO A 2 -3.51 -4.38 23.20
N ASN A 3 -2.62 -3.69 23.91
CA ASN A 3 -2.54 -2.22 23.87
C ASN A 3 -1.94 -1.79 22.53
N LEU A 4 -2.81 -1.56 21.53
CA LEU A 4 -2.40 -1.14 20.20
C LEU A 4 -1.80 0.27 20.29
N HIS A 5 -0.58 0.42 19.85
CA HIS A 5 0.12 1.70 19.70
C HIS A 5 0.04 2.16 18.25
N CYS A 6 -0.36 3.40 18.04
CA CYS A 6 -0.36 4.06 16.74
C CYS A 6 0.67 5.17 16.73
N GLU A 7 1.70 5.01 15.94
CA GLU A 7 2.73 6.03 15.72
C GLU A 7 2.43 6.79 14.43
N ALA A 8 2.42 8.12 14.50
CA ALA A 8 2.34 9.00 13.33
C ALA A 8 3.74 9.24 12.77
N ILE A 9 3.87 9.09 11.46
CA ILE A 9 5.10 9.31 10.70
C ILE A 9 4.78 10.34 9.62
N THR A 10 5.70 11.22 9.32
CA THR A 10 5.56 12.17 8.20
C THR A 10 6.81 12.15 7.34
N PHE A 11 6.64 12.35 6.04
CA PHE A 11 7.74 12.50 5.10
C PHE A 11 7.34 13.40 3.92
N PRO A 12 8.31 14.08 3.27
CA PRO A 12 8.03 14.88 2.08
C PRO A 12 7.45 14.01 0.97
N SER A 13 6.32 14.42 0.40
CA SER A 13 5.78 13.77 -0.78
C SER A 13 6.71 13.99 -1.99
N SER A 14 6.72 13.02 -2.89
CA SER A 14 7.49 13.10 -4.13
C SER A 14 7.01 14.18 -5.10
N ASP A 15 5.87 14.78 -4.85
CA ASP A 15 5.37 15.93 -5.62
C ASP A 15 6.06 17.25 -5.27
N GLY A 16 6.86 17.27 -4.20
CA GLY A 16 7.61 18.42 -3.72
C GLY A 16 6.76 19.54 -3.09
N LYS A 17 5.48 19.30 -2.85
CA LYS A 17 4.53 20.29 -2.30
C LYS A 17 3.89 19.83 -1.00
N HIS A 18 3.55 18.55 -0.90
CA HIS A 18 2.84 17.98 0.24
C HIS A 18 3.78 17.29 1.22
N THR A 19 3.31 17.16 2.44
CA THR A 19 3.86 16.25 3.43
C THR A 19 2.93 15.05 3.55
N SER A 20 3.43 13.87 3.23
CA SER A 20 2.67 12.63 3.41
C SER A 20 2.56 12.29 4.87
N SER A 21 1.34 12.05 5.34
CA SER A 21 1.03 11.54 6.66
C SER A 21 0.94 10.02 6.61
N ALA A 22 1.59 9.34 7.53
CA ALA A 22 1.64 7.89 7.61
C ALA A 22 1.43 7.41 9.04
N PHE A 23 0.99 6.18 9.20
CA PHE A 23 0.68 5.60 10.50
C PHE A 23 1.25 4.18 10.57
N LEU A 24 1.85 3.87 11.72
CA LEU A 24 2.37 2.55 12.04
C LEU A 24 1.69 2.04 13.30
N TYR A 25 1.08 0.88 13.20
CA TYR A 25 0.41 0.19 14.30
C TYR A 25 1.20 -1.00 14.76
N THR A 26 1.55 -1.04 16.05
CA THR A 26 2.29 -2.12 16.71
C THR A 26 1.72 -2.40 18.10
N VAL A 27 2.12 -3.51 18.69
CA VAL A 27 1.92 -3.79 20.13
C VAL A 27 3.26 -3.63 20.84
N PRO A 28 3.38 -2.70 21.80
CA PRO A 28 4.63 -2.51 22.56
C PRO A 28 5.10 -3.79 23.23
N GLY A 29 6.39 -4.09 23.10
CA GLY A 29 7.01 -5.27 23.69
C GLY A 29 6.76 -6.59 22.93
N GLN A 30 5.96 -6.58 21.88
CA GLN A 30 5.75 -7.74 21.02
C GLN A 30 6.68 -7.69 19.80
N PRO A 31 7.43 -8.76 19.49
CA PRO A 31 8.23 -8.83 18.28
C PRO A 31 7.36 -8.71 17.01
N VAL A 32 7.81 -7.89 16.06
CA VAL A 32 7.16 -7.77 14.74
C VAL A 32 7.71 -8.87 13.83
N ARG A 33 6.85 -9.81 13.44
CA ARG A 33 7.18 -10.96 12.59
C ARG A 33 7.01 -10.66 11.09
N ALA A 34 6.12 -9.72 10.77
CA ALA A 34 5.86 -9.24 9.42
C ALA A 34 5.25 -7.83 9.48
N VAL A 35 5.36 -7.08 8.39
CA VAL A 35 4.70 -5.79 8.23
C VAL A 35 3.70 -5.88 7.10
N LEU A 36 2.46 -5.49 7.37
CA LEU A 36 1.42 -5.30 6.37
C LEU A 36 1.42 -3.84 5.94
N GLN A 37 2.00 -3.55 4.78
CA GLN A 37 1.97 -2.21 4.19
C GLN A 37 0.67 -2.02 3.43
N LEU A 38 -0.13 -1.05 3.85
CA LEU A 38 -1.44 -0.75 3.30
C LEU A 38 -1.36 0.32 2.20
N SER A 39 -1.96 0.02 1.05
CA SER A 39 -2.38 0.99 0.04
C SER A 39 -3.90 1.06 0.05
N HIS A 40 -4.46 2.11 0.64
CA HIS A 40 -5.90 2.25 0.86
C HIS A 40 -6.69 2.61 -0.41
N GLY A 41 -8.01 2.51 -0.33
CA GLY A 41 -8.93 2.82 -1.42
C GLY A 41 -9.22 4.32 -1.59
N MET A 42 -10.03 4.64 -2.60
CA MET A 42 -10.55 6.00 -2.78
C MET A 42 -11.48 6.39 -1.63
N CYS A 43 -11.44 7.65 -1.20
CA CYS A 43 -12.23 8.17 -0.08
C CYS A 43 -11.96 7.46 1.25
N GLU A 44 -10.79 6.89 1.41
CA GLU A 44 -10.32 6.23 2.61
C GLU A 44 -9.04 6.88 3.15
N TYR A 45 -8.55 6.39 4.26
CA TYR A 45 -7.33 6.83 4.92
C TYR A 45 -6.83 5.71 5.85
N VAL A 46 -5.56 5.72 6.20
CA VAL A 46 -4.93 4.60 6.93
C VAL A 46 -5.60 4.33 8.29
N ARG A 47 -5.93 5.36 9.05
CA ARG A 47 -6.55 5.18 10.39
C ARG A 47 -7.92 4.51 10.37
N ARG A 48 -8.62 4.49 9.23
CA ARG A 48 -9.85 3.70 9.06
C ARG A 48 -9.61 2.20 9.26
N TYR A 49 -8.38 1.75 9.06
CA TYR A 49 -8.00 0.34 9.19
C TYR A 49 -7.52 -0.06 10.59
N ALA A 50 -7.70 0.81 11.60
CA ALA A 50 -7.33 0.50 12.99
C ALA A 50 -7.91 -0.83 13.52
N PRO A 51 -9.18 -1.23 13.24
CA PRO A 51 -9.67 -2.55 13.65
C PRO A 51 -8.93 -3.71 13.00
N MET A 52 -8.52 -3.54 11.75
CA MET A 52 -7.70 -4.53 11.03
C MET A 52 -6.28 -4.57 11.63
N ALA A 53 -5.72 -3.40 11.96
CA ALA A 53 -4.43 -3.30 12.62
C ALA A 53 -4.42 -4.00 13.99
N GLU A 54 -5.48 -3.84 14.78
CA GLU A 54 -5.64 -4.50 16.07
C GLU A 54 -5.61 -6.03 15.92
N PHE A 55 -6.35 -6.57 14.93
CA PHE A 55 -6.35 -7.99 14.66
C PHE A 55 -4.96 -8.51 14.27
N TYR A 56 -4.27 -7.86 13.34
CA TYR A 56 -2.96 -8.30 12.87
C TYR A 56 -1.87 -8.12 13.92
N ALA A 57 -1.89 -7.02 14.67
CA ALA A 57 -0.92 -6.75 15.71
C ALA A 57 -0.99 -7.79 16.85
N ALA A 58 -2.18 -8.31 17.18
CA ALA A 58 -2.34 -9.42 18.12
C ALA A 58 -1.58 -10.69 17.68
N HIS A 59 -1.27 -10.82 16.39
CA HIS A 59 -0.53 -11.93 15.81
C HIS A 59 0.92 -11.59 15.47
N GLY A 60 1.45 -10.47 15.98
CA GLY A 60 2.83 -10.05 15.72
C GLY A 60 3.04 -9.45 14.30
N ILE A 61 1.97 -9.00 13.65
CA ILE A 61 2.05 -8.38 12.33
C ILE A 61 1.73 -6.89 12.49
N ALA A 62 2.71 -6.03 12.24
CA ALA A 62 2.49 -4.58 12.21
C ALA A 62 1.66 -4.19 10.99
N LEU A 63 0.77 -3.19 11.12
CA LEU A 63 0.13 -2.56 9.96
C LEU A 63 0.67 -1.15 9.81
N ALA A 64 1.07 -0.79 8.61
CA ALA A 64 1.56 0.54 8.30
C ALA A 64 1.07 1.01 6.93
N GLY A 65 0.99 2.32 6.74
CA GLY A 65 0.66 2.90 5.44
C GLY A 65 0.71 4.42 5.50
N ASN A 66 0.75 5.04 4.35
CA ASN A 66 0.59 6.48 4.21
C ASN A 66 -0.77 6.83 3.61
N ASP A 67 -1.35 7.91 4.06
CA ASP A 67 -2.49 8.51 3.41
C ASP A 67 -2.05 9.02 2.03
N HIS A 68 -2.73 8.56 0.99
CA HIS A 68 -2.41 8.95 -0.37
C HIS A 68 -2.64 10.43 -0.61
N LEU A 69 -1.96 11.04 -1.59
CA LEU A 69 -2.23 12.42 -2.02
C LEU A 69 -3.73 12.65 -2.20
N GLY A 70 -4.23 13.77 -1.70
CA GLY A 70 -5.65 14.09 -1.71
C GLY A 70 -6.52 13.27 -0.75
N HIS A 71 -5.93 12.52 0.19
CA HIS A 71 -6.66 11.69 1.14
C HIS A 71 -6.14 11.87 2.57
N GLY A 72 -7.03 11.59 3.52
CA GLY A 72 -6.71 11.59 4.95
C GLY A 72 -6.01 12.85 5.42
N ASP A 73 -4.97 12.69 6.24
CA ASP A 73 -4.19 13.80 6.79
C ASP A 73 -3.10 14.33 5.82
N THR A 74 -2.92 13.69 4.65
CA THR A 74 -2.06 14.21 3.58
C THR A 74 -2.77 15.27 2.75
N ALA A 75 -4.10 15.22 2.64
CA ALA A 75 -4.88 16.17 1.86
C ALA A 75 -4.91 17.54 2.51
N GLN A 76 -4.69 18.59 1.71
CA GLN A 76 -4.94 19.97 2.11
C GLN A 76 -6.42 20.35 1.89
N ALA A 77 -6.83 21.48 2.48
CA ALA A 77 -8.19 21.97 2.34
C ALA A 77 -8.56 22.18 0.85
N GLY A 78 -9.65 21.57 0.42
CA GLY A 78 -10.14 21.66 -0.97
C GLY A 78 -9.52 20.65 -1.95
N GLU A 79 -8.58 19.80 -1.51
CA GLU A 79 -7.87 18.84 -2.39
C GLU A 79 -8.37 17.40 -2.25
N HIS A 80 -9.41 17.16 -1.46
CA HIS A 80 -9.89 15.81 -1.22
C HIS A 80 -10.29 15.09 -2.52
N GLY A 81 -9.69 13.91 -2.72
CA GLY A 81 -9.87 13.10 -3.91
C GLY A 81 -9.01 13.50 -5.11
N HIS A 82 -8.19 14.55 -4.99
CA HIS A 82 -7.34 15.05 -6.06
C HIS A 82 -5.87 14.67 -5.82
N TYR A 83 -5.24 14.02 -6.78
CA TYR A 83 -3.86 13.54 -6.64
C TYR A 83 -2.79 14.56 -7.07
N GLY A 84 -3.21 15.76 -7.48
CA GLY A 84 -2.32 16.76 -8.10
C GLY A 84 -2.01 16.46 -9.56
N GLU A 85 -1.91 17.51 -10.35
CA GLU A 85 -1.51 17.48 -11.75
C GLU A 85 -0.18 18.25 -11.92
N PRO A 86 0.66 17.89 -12.88
CA PRO A 86 0.67 16.64 -13.65
C PRO A 86 1.30 15.48 -12.83
N ASN A 87 1.08 14.24 -13.22
CA ASN A 87 1.75 13.06 -12.67
C ASN A 87 1.35 12.63 -11.23
N GLY A 88 0.25 13.11 -10.67
CA GLY A 88 -0.17 12.78 -9.31
C GLY A 88 -0.21 11.27 -9.00
N ARG A 89 -0.57 10.44 -10.00
CA ARG A 89 -0.53 8.97 -9.87
C ARG A 89 0.88 8.42 -9.65
N CYS A 90 1.88 9.00 -10.33
CA CYS A 90 3.28 8.62 -10.16
C CYS A 90 3.79 9.07 -8.79
N HIS A 91 3.38 10.24 -8.32
CA HIS A 91 3.73 10.74 -7.00
C HIS A 91 3.15 9.86 -5.90
N LEU A 92 1.87 9.48 -6.01
CA LEU A 92 1.25 8.54 -5.08
C LEU A 92 2.02 7.21 -5.02
N LEU A 93 2.42 6.67 -6.16
CA LEU A 93 3.20 5.43 -6.24
C LEU A 93 4.60 5.58 -5.62
N ASN A 94 5.27 6.71 -5.84
CA ASN A 94 6.58 6.99 -5.26
C ASN A 94 6.50 7.20 -3.75
N ASP A 95 5.43 7.83 -3.25
CA ASP A 95 5.20 8.01 -1.82
C ASP A 95 4.95 6.65 -1.13
N LEU A 96 4.22 5.75 -1.80
CA LEU A 96 4.08 4.37 -1.34
C LEU A 96 5.44 3.65 -1.24
N HIS A 97 6.36 3.92 -2.18
CA HIS A 97 7.72 3.39 -2.14
C HIS A 97 8.57 4.05 -1.05
N THR A 98 8.41 5.35 -0.81
CA THR A 98 9.09 6.02 0.30
C THR A 98 8.67 5.42 1.64
N MET A 99 7.37 5.16 1.83
CA MET A 99 6.88 4.46 3.02
C MET A 99 7.48 3.06 3.15
N ASN A 100 7.57 2.32 2.06
CA ASN A 100 8.19 0.99 2.05
C ASN A 100 9.67 1.03 2.50
N ARG A 101 10.44 2.00 2.02
CA ARG A 101 11.84 2.18 2.46
C ARG A 101 11.93 2.49 3.95
N ILE A 102 11.06 3.35 4.47
CA ILE A 102 10.99 3.65 5.91
C ILE A 102 10.71 2.37 6.71
N LEU A 103 9.85 1.49 6.19
CA LEU A 103 9.55 0.22 6.85
C LEU A 103 10.74 -0.74 6.84
N HIS A 104 11.50 -0.83 5.74
CA HIS A 104 12.73 -1.62 5.69
C HIS A 104 13.82 -1.12 6.64
N GLU A 105 13.97 0.20 6.75
CA GLU A 105 14.91 0.81 7.70
C GLU A 105 14.52 0.51 9.15
N ARG A 106 13.22 0.48 9.45
CA ARG A 106 12.68 0.29 10.80
C ARG A 106 12.59 -1.18 11.21
N PHE A 107 12.36 -2.06 10.26
CA PHE A 107 12.20 -3.49 10.45
C PHE A 107 13.12 -4.25 9.49
N PRO A 108 14.45 -4.18 9.70
CA PRO A 108 15.40 -4.91 8.87
C PRO A 108 15.11 -6.40 8.95
N ASP A 109 15.27 -7.09 7.84
CA ASP A 109 15.04 -8.54 7.68
C ASP A 109 13.61 -9.02 7.96
N THR A 110 12.66 -8.11 8.19
CA THR A 110 11.26 -8.45 8.42
C THR A 110 10.50 -8.45 7.09
N PRO A 111 9.74 -9.50 6.78
CA PRO A 111 8.99 -9.56 5.53
C PRO A 111 7.93 -8.44 5.46
N ILE A 112 7.88 -7.74 4.32
CA ILE A 112 6.87 -6.73 4.02
C ILE A 112 5.87 -7.30 3.03
N ILE A 113 4.59 -7.26 3.42
CA ILE A 113 3.45 -7.71 2.63
C ILE A 113 2.69 -6.47 2.17
N LEU A 114 2.62 -6.25 0.87
CA LEU A 114 1.84 -5.12 0.33
C LEU A 114 0.38 -5.51 0.18
N TYR A 115 -0.50 -4.81 0.90
CA TYR A 115 -1.95 -4.99 0.87
C TYR A 115 -2.62 -3.80 0.20
N GLY A 116 -3.34 -4.04 -0.89
CA GLY A 116 -4.07 -3.00 -1.61
C GLY A 116 -5.58 -3.23 -1.57
N HIS A 117 -6.34 -2.22 -1.15
CA HIS A 117 -7.80 -2.24 -1.15
C HIS A 117 -8.37 -1.35 -2.25
N SER A 118 -9.33 -1.84 -3.04
CA SER A 118 -10.03 -1.06 -4.08
C SER A 118 -9.04 -0.31 -4.99
N MET A 119 -9.08 1.02 -5.05
CA MET A 119 -8.11 1.84 -5.77
C MET A 119 -6.66 1.47 -5.41
N GLY A 120 -6.37 1.29 -4.13
CA GLY A 120 -5.04 0.91 -3.65
C GLY A 120 -4.55 -0.43 -4.24
N SER A 121 -5.46 -1.32 -4.65
CA SER A 121 -5.08 -2.58 -5.30
C SER A 121 -4.48 -2.37 -6.70
N PHE A 122 -4.87 -1.31 -7.41
CA PHE A 122 -4.24 -0.95 -8.69
C PHE A 122 -2.82 -0.42 -8.48
N TYR A 123 -2.64 0.44 -7.48
CA TYR A 123 -1.32 0.97 -7.13
C TYR A 123 -0.40 -0.12 -6.59
N ALA A 124 -0.91 -1.04 -5.77
CA ALA A 124 -0.12 -2.14 -5.26
C ALA A 124 0.35 -3.11 -6.38
N ARG A 125 -0.46 -3.33 -7.42
CA ARG A 125 -0.03 -4.09 -8.61
C ARG A 125 1.05 -3.36 -9.39
N TRP A 126 0.84 -2.06 -9.65
CA TRP A 126 1.84 -1.24 -10.33
C TRP A 126 3.13 -1.14 -9.51
N TYR A 127 3.02 -1.07 -8.19
CA TYR A 127 4.14 -1.13 -7.27
C TYR A 127 4.94 -2.44 -7.41
N ALA A 128 4.24 -3.58 -7.35
CA ALA A 128 4.85 -4.90 -7.45
C ALA A 128 5.52 -5.15 -8.81
N GLU A 129 5.03 -4.51 -9.88
CA GLU A 129 5.66 -4.54 -11.21
C GLU A 129 6.95 -3.70 -11.23
N LYS A 130 6.96 -2.55 -10.53
CA LYS A 130 8.08 -1.60 -10.57
C LYS A 130 9.19 -1.94 -9.56
N TRP A 131 8.85 -2.47 -8.39
CA TRP A 131 9.77 -2.79 -7.29
C TRP A 131 9.47 -4.15 -6.66
N PRO A 132 9.53 -5.26 -7.42
CA PRO A 132 9.16 -6.58 -6.92
C PRO A 132 10.03 -7.04 -5.76
N GLU A 133 11.31 -6.61 -5.72
CA GLU A 133 12.28 -7.01 -4.69
C GLU A 133 12.04 -6.35 -3.33
N SER A 134 11.28 -5.26 -3.29
CA SER A 134 11.03 -4.49 -2.06
C SER A 134 9.87 -5.04 -1.23
N ILE A 135 9.18 -6.06 -1.72
CA ILE A 135 8.06 -6.72 -1.04
C ILE A 135 8.24 -8.23 -1.07
N THR A 136 7.98 -8.86 0.06
CA THR A 136 8.05 -10.32 0.16
C THR A 136 6.83 -10.98 -0.47
N ARG A 137 5.68 -10.32 -0.37
CA ARG A 137 4.39 -10.83 -0.86
C ARG A 137 3.39 -9.67 -1.08
N TRP A 138 2.38 -9.91 -1.91
CA TRP A 138 1.25 -8.98 -2.03
C TRP A 138 -0.08 -9.69 -1.80
N SER A 139 -1.10 -8.96 -1.33
CA SER A 139 -2.48 -9.44 -1.18
C SER A 139 -3.47 -8.39 -1.67
N PHE A 140 -4.42 -8.82 -2.47
CA PHE A 140 -5.50 -7.98 -2.99
C PHE A 140 -6.85 -8.66 -2.77
N PRO A 141 -7.69 -8.22 -1.84
CA PRO A 141 -9.07 -8.63 -1.81
C PRO A 141 -9.78 -7.93 -2.98
N ALA A 142 -9.69 -8.50 -4.17
CA ALA A 142 -10.36 -7.97 -5.34
C ALA A 142 -11.27 -9.04 -5.93
N ARG A 143 -12.52 -8.68 -6.22
CA ARG A 143 -13.29 -9.38 -7.25
C ARG A 143 -12.44 -9.45 -8.52
N ARG A 144 -12.42 -10.60 -9.21
CA ARG A 144 -11.72 -10.75 -10.49
C ARG A 144 -11.98 -9.52 -11.35
N PRO A 145 -10.96 -8.80 -11.83
CA PRO A 145 -11.19 -7.81 -12.86
C PRO A 145 -11.73 -8.55 -14.08
N GLN A 146 -12.85 -8.10 -14.57
CA GLN A 146 -13.21 -8.36 -15.98
C GLN A 146 -12.03 -7.82 -16.82
N PRO A 147 -11.61 -8.52 -17.88
CA PRO A 147 -10.55 -8.03 -18.73
C PRO A 147 -10.96 -6.66 -19.25
N TYR A 148 -10.27 -5.63 -18.81
CA TYR A 148 -10.41 -4.29 -19.36
C TYR A 148 -9.76 -4.35 -20.74
N GLU A 149 -10.57 -4.49 -21.79
CA GLU A 149 -10.12 -4.25 -23.14
C GLU A 149 -9.69 -2.79 -23.23
N CYS A 150 -8.39 -2.57 -23.18
CA CYS A 150 -7.81 -1.29 -23.54
C CYS A 150 -8.17 -1.03 -25.01
N ARG A 151 -9.25 -0.29 -25.27
CA ARG A 151 -9.48 0.26 -26.60
C ARG A 151 -8.29 1.13 -26.93
N ARG A 152 -7.45 0.68 -27.86
CA ARG A 152 -6.34 1.44 -28.41
C ARG A 152 -6.89 2.77 -28.93
N PRO A 153 -6.34 3.93 -28.51
CA PRO A 153 -6.50 5.12 -29.31
C PRO A 153 -5.74 4.89 -30.61
N ALA A 154 -6.37 5.23 -31.72
CA ALA A 154 -5.75 5.15 -33.04
C ALA A 154 -4.49 6.02 -33.08
N ALA A 155 -3.43 5.43 -33.64
CA ALA A 155 -2.20 6.02 -34.16
C ALA A 155 -1.29 6.83 -33.18
N GLY A 156 -0.15 6.25 -32.84
CA GLY A 156 1.14 6.94 -32.72
C GLY A 156 1.55 7.35 -31.32
N ARG A 157 2.03 6.39 -30.52
CA ARG A 157 3.29 6.51 -29.75
C ARG A 157 3.66 5.16 -29.17
N ALA A 158 4.94 4.86 -29.34
CA ALA A 158 5.61 3.64 -28.89
C ALA A 158 5.71 3.57 -27.35
N ASP A 159 5.91 2.33 -26.91
CA ASP A 159 6.43 1.88 -25.63
C ASP A 159 5.44 1.70 -24.49
N CYS A 160 4.66 0.62 -24.63
CA CYS A 160 4.27 -0.19 -23.50
C CYS A 160 5.13 -1.48 -23.53
N PRO A 161 5.99 -1.75 -22.54
CA PRO A 161 6.76 -2.99 -22.53
C PRO A 161 5.80 -4.17 -22.39
N ARG A 162 6.01 -5.15 -23.27
CA ARG A 162 5.26 -6.40 -23.27
C ARG A 162 5.74 -7.33 -22.17
N GLN A 163 4.76 -7.85 -21.40
CA GLN A 163 4.73 -9.19 -20.85
C GLN A 163 5.81 -9.58 -19.81
N GLY A 164 5.50 -9.38 -18.56
CA GLY A 164 5.88 -10.30 -17.50
C GLY A 164 4.60 -10.89 -16.91
N ALA A 165 4.50 -12.22 -16.87
CA ALA A 165 3.33 -12.93 -16.36
C ALA A 165 3.18 -12.69 -14.86
N ALA A 166 2.36 -11.74 -14.47
CA ALA A 166 1.93 -11.57 -13.09
C ALA A 166 0.95 -12.71 -12.74
N LEU A 167 1.44 -13.71 -12.04
CA LEU A 167 0.64 -14.79 -11.49
C LEU A 167 -0.32 -14.19 -10.46
N CYS A 168 -1.58 -14.08 -10.81
CA CYS A 168 -2.65 -13.56 -9.95
C CYS A 168 -3.09 -14.69 -8.99
N LEU A 169 -2.52 -14.73 -7.79
CA LEU A 169 -2.96 -15.61 -6.70
C LEU A 169 -4.14 -14.95 -5.94
N ALA A 170 -5.31 -14.91 -6.57
CA ALA A 170 -6.49 -14.28 -5.96
C ALA A 170 -7.29 -15.23 -5.02
N ALA A 171 -6.97 -16.51 -4.96
CA ALA A 171 -7.66 -17.48 -4.12
C ALA A 171 -6.83 -17.97 -2.93
N ASP A 172 -5.50 -17.94 -3.02
CA ASP A 172 -4.60 -18.55 -2.04
C ASP A 172 -4.10 -17.61 -0.94
N GLY A 173 -4.25 -16.29 -1.12
CA GLY A 173 -3.75 -15.30 -0.15
C GLY A 173 -4.33 -15.44 1.26
N GLN A 174 -5.56 -15.92 1.40
CA GLN A 174 -6.16 -16.16 2.72
C GLN A 174 -5.64 -17.44 3.38
N ALA A 175 -5.32 -18.48 2.60
CA ALA A 175 -4.77 -19.73 3.11
C ALA A 175 -3.33 -19.52 3.59
N GLU A 176 -2.55 -18.73 2.88
CA GLU A 176 -1.15 -18.46 3.20
C GLU A 176 -0.98 -17.44 4.35
N LEU A 177 -1.88 -16.45 4.48
CA LEU A 177 -1.96 -15.63 5.69
C LEU A 177 -2.27 -16.48 6.92
N ARG A 178 -3.08 -17.54 6.80
CA ARG A 178 -3.31 -18.50 7.88
C ARG A 178 -2.07 -19.30 8.27
N GLN A 179 -1.16 -19.59 7.33
CA GLN A 179 0.11 -20.24 7.63
C GLN A 179 1.10 -19.33 8.37
N LEU A 180 1.05 -18.01 8.12
CA LEU A 180 1.86 -17.03 8.87
C LEU A 180 1.31 -16.78 10.28
N LEU A 181 0.04 -17.12 10.51
CA LEU A 181 -0.65 -16.94 11.80
C LEU A 181 -0.51 -18.18 12.71
N GLN A 182 0.03 -19.31 12.23
CA GLN A 182 0.40 -20.50 13.01
C GLN A 182 1.86 -20.42 13.46
#